data_7f2db65521ee8ffe1fd7f58245005c5f
#
_entry.id   7f2db65521ee8ffe1fd7f58245005c5f
#
_cell.length_a   1.000
_cell.length_b   1.000
_cell.length_c   1.000
_cell.angle_alpha   90.00
_cell.angle_beta   90.00
_cell.angle_gamma   90.00
#
_symmetry.space_group_name_H-M   'P 1'
#
loop_
_entity.id
_entity.type
_entity.pdbx_description
1 polymer ?
#
loop_
_entity_poly.entity_id
_entity_poly.type
_entity_poly.pdbx_seq_one_letter_code
_entity_poly.pdbx_strand_id
1 'polypeptide(L)'
;MIESHEFNDINDSHVGVDINSLESTTSTSASYCATSGGFMNLTLISGHLKQVWVEYDGVKKQINVTLAPINVDKPKIPLLSLSGDLSPIINKAMYVGFSSTTGSILTSHYVLGWSFKMNGKAQEVAILNFPSCLEVKAELNI
;
A
#
# COMPACT_ATOMS: atom_id res chain seq x y z
N MET A 1 11.72 -5.43 -22.20
CA MET A 1 11.35 -4.85 -20.91
C MET A 1 11.15 -3.37 -21.18
N ILE A 2 9.91 -2.90 -21.24
CA ILE A 2 9.61 -1.49 -21.48
C ILE A 2 9.52 -0.86 -20.08
N GLU A 3 10.59 -0.18 -19.69
CA GLU A 3 10.55 0.68 -18.50
C GLU A 3 9.58 1.81 -18.81
N SER A 4 8.47 1.86 -18.08
CA SER A 4 7.55 2.99 -18.15
C SER A 4 8.16 4.13 -17.34
N HIS A 5 8.95 4.98 -17.99
CA HIS A 5 9.41 6.24 -17.40
C HIS A 5 8.31 7.32 -17.39
N GLU A 6 7.07 6.92 -17.61
CA GLU A 6 5.92 7.78 -17.44
C GLU A 6 5.73 8.04 -15.94
N PHE A 7 5.61 9.30 -15.56
CA PHE A 7 5.39 9.75 -14.16
C PHE A 7 6.57 9.62 -13.19
N ASN A 8 7.83 9.56 -13.66
CA ASN A 8 9.03 9.43 -12.81
C ASN A 8 9.06 8.18 -11.93
N ASP A 9 8.50 7.08 -12.39
CA ASP A 9 8.53 5.81 -11.71
C ASP A 9 9.97 5.30 -11.49
N ILE A 10 10.27 4.87 -10.27
CA ILE A 10 11.62 4.44 -9.89
C ILE A 10 11.97 3.03 -10.38
N ASN A 11 10.98 2.15 -10.53
CA ASN A 11 11.11 0.79 -11.08
C ASN A 11 9.74 0.11 -11.23
N ASP A 12 9.69 -1.10 -11.79
CA ASP A 12 8.48 -1.90 -12.00
C ASP A 12 7.84 -2.46 -10.70
N SER A 13 8.46 -2.26 -9.56
CA SER A 13 8.02 -2.83 -8.27
C SER A 13 8.26 -1.82 -7.15
N HIS A 14 7.49 -0.75 -7.15
CA HIS A 14 7.57 0.32 -6.16
C HIS A 14 6.24 0.59 -5.48
N VAL A 15 6.30 1.33 -4.39
CA VAL A 15 5.16 1.87 -3.65
C VAL A 15 5.35 3.37 -3.55
N GLY A 16 4.31 4.12 -3.89
CA GLY A 16 4.29 5.58 -3.81
C GLY A 16 3.08 6.11 -3.05
N VAL A 17 3.19 7.33 -2.60
CA VAL A 17 2.06 8.12 -2.06
C VAL A 17 1.89 9.35 -2.93
N ASP A 18 0.74 9.45 -3.55
CA ASP A 18 0.35 10.52 -4.46
C ASP A 18 -0.70 11.40 -3.77
N ILE A 19 -0.52 12.70 -3.84
CA ILE A 19 -1.45 13.67 -3.27
C ILE A 19 -1.86 14.65 -4.36
N ASN A 20 -3.09 14.54 -4.83
CA ASN A 20 -3.66 15.38 -5.90
C ASN A 20 -2.82 15.43 -7.20
N SER A 21 -2.01 14.42 -7.44
CA SER A 21 -1.11 14.32 -8.59
C SER A 21 -0.99 12.86 -9.00
N LEU A 22 -0.55 12.59 -10.23
CA LEU A 22 -0.09 11.28 -10.69
C LEU A 22 1.41 11.08 -10.45
N GLU A 23 2.10 12.11 -10.02
CA GLU A 23 3.50 12.04 -9.63
C GLU A 23 3.58 11.83 -8.12
N SER A 24 4.30 10.80 -7.69
CA SER A 24 4.41 10.44 -6.30
C SER A 24 5.15 11.50 -5.49
N THR A 25 4.52 11.97 -4.41
CA THR A 25 5.15 12.86 -3.42
C THR A 25 6.34 12.17 -2.75
N THR A 26 6.25 10.85 -2.57
CA THR A 26 7.34 10.00 -2.13
C THR A 26 7.12 8.59 -2.65
N SER A 27 8.20 7.92 -3.03
CA SER A 27 8.17 6.53 -3.51
C SER A 27 9.40 5.77 -3.07
N THR A 28 9.28 4.45 -3.00
CA THR A 28 10.38 3.55 -2.68
C THR A 28 10.16 2.17 -3.31
N SER A 29 11.24 1.43 -3.54
CA SER A 29 11.13 0.05 -4.01
C SER A 29 10.37 -0.82 -3.02
N ALA A 30 9.52 -1.70 -3.52
CA ALA A 30 8.69 -2.58 -2.70
C ALA A 30 9.58 -3.50 -1.84
N SER A 31 9.40 -3.39 -0.53
CA SER A 31 10.15 -4.18 0.46
C SER A 31 9.42 -4.20 1.80
N TYR A 32 9.87 -5.02 2.73
CA TYR A 32 9.36 -5.06 4.09
C TYR A 32 10.47 -5.25 5.10
N CYS A 33 10.28 -4.71 6.30
CA CYS A 33 11.22 -4.91 7.40
C CYS A 33 11.03 -6.30 8.00
N ALA A 34 12.03 -7.17 7.85
CA ALA A 34 12.01 -8.51 8.40
C ALA A 34 12.19 -8.50 9.93
N THR A 35 11.69 -9.54 10.60
CA THR A 35 11.80 -9.70 12.06
C THR A 35 13.27 -9.79 12.52
N SER A 36 14.14 -10.31 11.66
CA SER A 36 15.60 -10.37 11.90
C SER A 36 16.31 -9.03 11.77
N GLY A 37 15.60 -7.98 11.37
CA GLY A 37 16.13 -6.66 11.02
C GLY A 37 16.52 -6.56 9.54
N GLY A 38 16.46 -5.34 9.02
CA GLY A 38 16.74 -5.04 7.62
C GLY A 38 15.52 -5.18 6.71
N PHE A 39 15.59 -4.53 5.54
CA PHE A 39 14.56 -4.58 4.53
C PHE A 39 14.81 -5.71 3.53
N MET A 40 13.77 -6.48 3.25
CA MET A 40 13.76 -7.53 2.23
C MET A 40 12.90 -7.10 1.05
N ASN A 41 13.45 -7.19 -0.15
CA ASN A 41 12.74 -6.81 -1.38
C ASN A 41 11.53 -7.70 -1.63
N LEU A 42 10.47 -7.09 -2.14
CA LEU A 42 9.26 -7.74 -2.60
C LEU A 42 9.04 -7.48 -4.09
N THR A 43 8.72 -8.53 -4.83
CA THR A 43 8.29 -8.42 -6.22
C THR A 43 6.77 -8.37 -6.25
N LEU A 44 6.20 -7.23 -6.62
CA LEU A 44 4.73 -7.04 -6.61
C LEU A 44 4.03 -7.93 -7.61
N ILE A 45 4.61 -8.13 -8.78
CA ILE A 45 4.07 -8.96 -9.88
C ILE A 45 4.30 -10.47 -9.70
N SER A 46 4.79 -10.92 -8.54
CA SER A 46 5.14 -12.33 -8.32
C SER A 46 3.95 -13.29 -8.22
N GLY A 47 2.71 -12.78 -8.17
CA GLY A 47 1.52 -13.59 -7.92
C GLY A 47 1.37 -14.11 -6.48
N HIS A 48 2.36 -13.90 -5.62
CA HIS A 48 2.24 -14.25 -4.21
C HIS A 48 1.41 -13.24 -3.44
N LEU A 49 0.64 -13.74 -2.47
CA LEU A 49 -0.20 -12.92 -1.60
C LEU A 49 0.62 -11.92 -0.77
N LYS A 50 0.16 -10.68 -0.73
CA LYS A 50 0.77 -9.60 0.03
C LYS A 50 -0.27 -8.88 0.86
N GLN A 51 0.18 -8.25 1.92
CA GLN A 51 -0.60 -7.40 2.80
C GLN A 51 -0.08 -5.97 2.73
N VAL A 52 -0.99 -5.02 2.69
CA VAL A 52 -0.65 -3.58 2.70
C VAL A 52 -1.45 -2.92 3.81
N TRP A 53 -0.79 -2.12 4.63
CA TRP A 53 -1.41 -1.24 5.61
C TRP A 53 -1.10 0.19 5.25
N VAL A 54 -2.15 1.00 5.17
CA VAL A 54 -2.05 2.44 4.99
C VAL A 54 -2.66 3.09 6.23
N GLU A 55 -1.87 3.87 6.94
CA GLU A 55 -2.27 4.53 8.18
C GLU A 55 -2.01 6.03 8.08
N TYR A 56 -2.98 6.81 8.49
CA TYR A 56 -2.82 8.26 8.66
C TYR A 56 -3.06 8.63 10.13
N ASP A 57 -2.08 9.26 10.75
CA ASP A 57 -2.19 9.84 12.09
C ASP A 57 -2.48 11.34 11.95
N GLY A 58 -3.73 11.72 12.16
CA GLY A 58 -4.18 13.12 12.03
C GLY A 58 -3.57 14.06 13.06
N VAL A 59 -3.08 13.57 14.20
CA VAL A 59 -2.39 14.38 15.21
C VAL A 59 -0.94 14.64 14.80
N LYS A 60 -0.25 13.60 14.37
CA LYS A 60 1.15 13.69 13.90
C LYS A 60 1.25 14.21 12.48
N LYS A 61 0.13 14.24 11.73
CA LYS A 61 0.10 14.58 10.31
C LYS A 61 1.03 13.67 9.49
N GLN A 62 0.94 12.36 9.73
CA GLN A 62 1.84 11.37 9.16
C GLN A 62 1.07 10.24 8.50
N ILE A 63 1.44 9.94 7.25
CA ILE A 63 0.99 8.76 6.51
C ILE A 63 2.08 7.71 6.61
N ASN A 64 1.72 6.49 6.97
CA ASN A 64 2.61 5.33 6.96
C ASN A 64 2.06 4.27 6.02
N VAL A 65 2.92 3.72 5.19
CA VAL A 65 2.61 2.56 4.34
C VAL A 65 3.52 1.42 4.75
N THR A 66 2.90 0.30 5.08
CA THR A 66 3.61 -0.94 5.45
C THR A 66 3.20 -2.04 4.48
N LEU A 67 4.16 -2.84 4.05
CA LEU A 67 3.96 -3.95 3.13
C LEU A 67 4.57 -5.21 3.74
N ALA A 68 3.95 -6.35 3.52
CA ALA A 68 4.52 -7.65 3.91
C ALA A 68 3.92 -8.80 3.08
N PRO A 69 4.61 -9.95 2.98
CA PRO A 69 3.98 -11.20 2.54
C PRO A 69 2.85 -11.61 3.48
N ILE A 70 1.88 -12.39 2.98
CA ILE A 70 0.68 -12.78 3.74
C ILE A 70 0.95 -13.54 5.05
N ASN A 71 2.04 -14.28 5.10
CA ASN A 71 2.45 -15.11 6.22
C ASN A 71 3.38 -14.38 7.20
N VAL A 72 3.57 -13.08 7.04
CA VAL A 72 4.40 -12.24 7.91
C VAL A 72 3.49 -11.26 8.65
N ASP A 73 3.62 -11.21 9.96
CA ASP A 73 2.92 -10.22 10.77
C ASP A 73 3.29 -8.80 10.34
N LYS A 74 2.39 -7.85 10.59
CA LYS A 74 2.63 -6.45 10.26
C LYS A 74 3.98 -5.97 10.80
N PRO A 75 4.92 -5.58 9.95
CA PRO A 75 6.20 -5.02 10.37
C PRO A 75 6.01 -3.78 11.25
N LYS A 76 6.85 -3.62 12.26
CA LYS A 76 6.84 -2.45 13.16
C LYS A 76 7.35 -1.17 12.49
N ILE A 77 8.22 -1.34 11.51
CA ILE A 77 8.81 -0.24 10.75
C ILE A 77 8.06 -0.16 9.42
N PRO A 78 7.39 0.96 9.12
CA PRO A 78 6.73 1.13 7.83
C PRO A 78 7.76 1.16 6.69
N LEU A 79 7.33 0.71 5.52
CA LEU A 79 8.12 0.82 4.30
C LEU A 79 8.34 2.29 3.91
N LEU A 80 7.30 3.09 4.08
CA LEU A 80 7.28 4.48 3.66
C LEU A 80 6.52 5.31 4.70
N SER A 81 7.07 6.46 5.03
CA SER A 81 6.45 7.46 5.90
C SER A 81 6.51 8.83 5.24
N LEU A 82 5.37 9.49 5.17
CA LEU A 82 5.23 10.84 4.63
C LEU A 82 4.60 11.75 5.69
N SER A 83 5.28 12.86 6.01
CA SER A 83 4.69 13.91 6.82
C SER A 83 3.89 14.86 5.94
N GLY A 84 2.60 14.99 6.21
CA GLY A 84 1.71 15.84 5.43
C GLY A 84 0.36 16.02 6.10
N ASP A 85 -0.13 17.24 6.12
CA ASP A 85 -1.48 17.54 6.61
C ASP A 85 -2.51 17.27 5.52
N LEU A 86 -3.32 16.24 5.72
CA LEU A 86 -4.41 15.90 4.81
C LEU A 86 -5.71 16.67 5.11
N SER A 87 -5.77 17.47 6.18
CA SER A 87 -6.97 18.20 6.55
C SER A 87 -7.53 19.10 5.44
N PRO A 88 -6.71 19.76 4.60
CA PRO A 88 -7.22 20.54 3.48
C PRO A 88 -7.79 19.70 2.33
N ILE A 89 -7.49 18.41 2.29
CA ILE A 89 -7.83 17.50 1.21
C ILE A 89 -9.02 16.63 1.58
N ILE A 90 -9.09 16.22 2.86
CA ILE A 90 -10.16 15.36 3.37
C ILE A 90 -11.44 16.19 3.52
N ASN A 91 -12.47 15.79 2.77
CA ASN A 91 -13.80 16.37 2.86
C ASN A 91 -14.65 15.65 3.92
N LYS A 92 -15.77 16.29 4.34
CA LYS A 92 -16.74 15.70 5.28
C LYS A 92 -17.32 14.36 4.81
N ALA A 93 -17.36 14.15 3.50
CA ALA A 93 -17.78 12.90 2.86
C ALA A 93 -16.79 12.60 1.73
N MET A 94 -16.21 11.40 1.74
CA MET A 94 -15.29 10.91 0.74
C MET A 94 -15.54 9.43 0.48
N TYR A 95 -15.16 8.98 -0.71
CA TYR A 95 -15.12 7.56 -1.04
C TYR A 95 -13.73 7.02 -0.74
N VAL A 96 -13.70 5.80 -0.21
CA VAL A 96 -12.47 5.00 -0.04
C VAL A 96 -12.62 3.75 -0.89
N GLY A 97 -11.60 3.42 -1.67
CA GLY A 97 -11.67 2.28 -2.56
C GLY A 97 -10.37 2.03 -3.31
N PHE A 98 -10.46 1.16 -4.30
CA PHE A 98 -9.34 0.75 -5.13
C PHE A 98 -9.62 1.13 -6.58
N SER A 99 -8.58 1.48 -7.29
CA SER A 99 -8.58 1.61 -8.73
C SER A 99 -7.43 0.80 -9.31
N SER A 100 -7.58 0.33 -10.52
CA SER A 100 -6.55 -0.41 -11.22
C SER A 100 -6.56 -0.02 -12.69
N THR A 101 -5.39 0.06 -13.27
CA THR A 101 -5.23 0.28 -14.70
C THR A 101 -4.18 -0.70 -15.24
N THR A 102 -4.29 -1.03 -16.50
CA THR A 102 -3.30 -1.82 -17.23
C THR A 102 -2.69 -0.98 -18.34
N GLY A 103 -1.39 -1.08 -18.51
CA GLY A 103 -0.69 -0.46 -19.63
C GLY A 103 -0.83 -1.30 -20.92
N SER A 104 0.21 -1.34 -21.73
CA SER A 104 0.27 -2.11 -22.98
C SER A 104 0.25 -3.64 -22.77
N ILE A 105 0.55 -4.11 -21.57
CA ILE A 105 0.50 -5.53 -21.19
C ILE A 105 -0.71 -5.74 -20.28
N LEU A 106 -1.55 -6.70 -20.64
CA LEU A 106 -2.70 -7.08 -19.81
C LEU A 106 -2.22 -7.72 -18.51
N THR A 107 -2.62 -7.13 -17.40
CA THR A 107 -2.39 -7.65 -16.05
C THR A 107 -3.71 -7.76 -15.30
N SER A 108 -3.78 -8.68 -14.35
CA SER A 108 -4.93 -8.84 -13.47
C SER A 108 -4.54 -8.48 -12.05
N HIS A 109 -5.35 -7.65 -11.41
CA HIS A 109 -5.18 -7.24 -10.02
C HIS A 109 -6.37 -7.75 -9.20
N TYR A 110 -6.10 -8.35 -8.06
CA TYR A 110 -7.13 -8.92 -7.19
C TYR A 110 -6.97 -8.35 -5.78
N VAL A 111 -8.05 -7.82 -5.24
CA VAL A 111 -8.20 -7.48 -3.82
C VAL A 111 -9.05 -8.57 -3.20
N LEU A 112 -8.47 -9.40 -2.35
CA LEU A 112 -9.16 -10.56 -1.76
C LEU A 112 -9.94 -10.18 -0.50
N GLY A 113 -9.54 -9.11 0.15
CA GLY A 113 -10.23 -8.59 1.32
C GLY A 113 -9.62 -7.26 1.75
N TRP A 114 -10.44 -6.45 2.36
CA TRP A 114 -9.98 -5.18 2.92
C TRP A 114 -10.85 -4.76 4.10
N SER A 115 -10.29 -3.94 4.94
CA SER A 115 -11.00 -3.30 6.04
C SER A 115 -10.59 -1.83 6.13
N PHE A 116 -11.51 -1.02 6.62
CA PHE A 116 -11.31 0.41 6.78
C PHE A 116 -11.91 0.85 8.12
N LYS A 117 -11.23 1.72 8.82
CA LYS A 117 -11.75 2.34 10.03
C LYS A 117 -11.24 3.76 10.20
N MET A 118 -12.14 4.64 10.58
CA MET A 118 -11.81 5.99 11.06
C MET A 118 -11.68 5.95 12.60
N ASN A 119 -10.67 6.65 13.12
CA ASN A 119 -10.44 6.79 14.57
C ASN A 119 -10.27 5.43 15.28
N GLY A 120 -9.25 4.69 14.88
CA GLY A 120 -8.87 3.44 15.51
C GLY A 120 -8.28 2.41 14.58
N LYS A 121 -7.97 1.23 15.09
CA LYS A 121 -7.43 0.12 14.30
C LYS A 121 -8.53 -0.53 13.47
N ALA A 122 -8.30 -0.71 12.18
CA ALA A 122 -9.17 -1.48 11.30
C ALA A 122 -9.17 -2.97 11.68
N GLN A 123 -10.27 -3.66 11.40
CA GLN A 123 -10.41 -5.07 11.70
C GLN A 123 -9.47 -5.91 10.83
N GLU A 124 -8.85 -6.93 11.42
CA GLU A 124 -8.06 -7.89 10.65
C GLU A 124 -8.97 -8.68 9.71
N VAL A 125 -8.52 -8.83 8.47
CA VAL A 125 -9.22 -9.64 7.47
C VAL A 125 -8.75 -11.08 7.60
N ALA A 126 -9.66 -11.98 7.94
CA ALA A 126 -9.36 -13.41 8.00
C ALA A 126 -9.36 -14.00 6.59
N ILE A 127 -8.22 -14.55 6.19
CA ILE A 127 -8.08 -15.22 4.90
C ILE A 127 -8.27 -16.71 5.12
N LEU A 128 -9.47 -17.18 4.84
CA LEU A 128 -9.79 -18.60 4.87
C LEU A 128 -9.70 -19.16 3.43
N ASN A 129 -8.63 -19.90 3.13
CA ASN A 129 -8.49 -20.78 1.96
C ASN A 129 -8.80 -20.14 0.58
N PHE A 130 -8.05 -19.14 0.16
CA PHE A 130 -8.11 -18.66 -1.21
C PHE A 130 -6.99 -19.28 -2.07
N PRO A 131 -7.29 -19.71 -3.31
CA PRO A 131 -6.26 -20.06 -4.27
C PRO A 131 -5.44 -18.80 -4.62
N SER A 132 -4.17 -18.96 -4.88
CA SER A 132 -3.13 -17.98 -5.14
C SER A 132 -3.59 -16.70 -5.89
N CYS A 133 -3.85 -15.62 -5.17
CA CYS A 133 -4.13 -14.29 -5.68
C CYS A 133 -3.61 -13.22 -4.71
N LEU A 134 -3.40 -12.01 -5.19
CA LEU A 134 -2.90 -10.88 -4.39
C LEU A 134 -3.95 -10.42 -3.37
N GLU A 135 -3.58 -10.33 -2.09
CA GLU A 135 -4.41 -9.70 -1.07
C GLU A 135 -3.87 -8.31 -0.70
N VAL A 136 -4.77 -7.36 -0.59
CA VAL A 136 -4.48 -6.05 -0.05
C VAL A 136 -5.31 -5.84 1.22
N LYS A 137 -4.64 -5.71 2.37
CA LYS A 137 -5.24 -5.16 3.59
C LYS A 137 -4.94 -3.67 3.62
N ALA A 138 -5.95 -2.84 3.54
CA ALA A 138 -5.80 -1.42 3.76
C ALA A 138 -6.39 -1.04 5.12
N GLU A 139 -5.54 -0.56 6.02
CA GLU A 139 -5.97 0.08 7.26
C GLU A 139 -5.76 1.58 7.12
N LEU A 140 -6.82 2.36 7.21
CA LEU A 140 -6.73 3.81 7.25
C LEU A 140 -7.18 4.29 8.62
N ASN A 141 -6.22 4.80 9.40
CA ASN A 141 -6.47 5.50 10.65
C ASN A 141 -6.43 7.00 10.38
N ILE A 142 -7.58 7.64 10.39
CA ILE A 142 -7.72 9.09 10.24
C ILE A 142 -8.06 9.70 11.60
#